data_2c05a7e16b37c56516b11734b5f78c13
#
_entry.id   2c05a7e16b37c56516b11734b5f78c13
#
_cell.length_a   1.000
_cell.length_b   1.000
_cell.length_c   1.000
_cell.angle_alpha   90.00
_cell.angle_beta   90.00
_cell.angle_gamma   90.00
#
_symmetry.space_group_name_H-M   'P 1'
#
loop_
_entity.id
_entity.type
_entity.pdbx_description
1 polymer ?
#
loop_
_entity_poly.entity_id
_entity_poly.type
_entity_poly.pdbx_seq_one_letter_code
_entity_poly.pdbx_strand_id
1 'polypeptide(L)'
;ADAGPRPAIVVVHGGGWLNGDKTKFRALSVELARRGYLVMAIEYRLGGEAHFPAAMHDCSAAVRFLRAHAKQYSIDPQRIGAVGGSAGGHLVGLMAAAPHLEELQGEGGHAKHSSELQAAIVLAGPMQMLSGQVAERSRNQPEVSNANRWIGKTIDQAPELYKLAAPFQHFNKHSPPLLFMVGEHDAPERNKPTREKLAGLGIPTGVKVYADGKHGCWNQNPWFGTMVADMDLFFQQHLRGKKSR
;
A
#
# COMPACT_ATOMS: atom_id res chain seq x y z
N ALA A 1 8.78 -29.61 5.50
CA ALA A 1 8.18 -28.39 4.98
C ALA A 1 6.68 -28.51 5.16
N ASP A 2 6.10 -27.64 5.93
CA ASP A 2 4.66 -27.64 6.24
C ASP A 2 3.92 -27.29 4.94
N ALA A 3 3.22 -28.25 4.37
CA ALA A 3 2.61 -28.15 3.06
C ALA A 3 1.24 -27.42 3.07
N GLY A 4 0.97 -26.66 4.12
CA GLY A 4 -0.28 -25.91 4.27
C GLY A 4 -0.33 -24.63 3.44
N PRO A 5 -1.53 -24.06 3.20
CA PRO A 5 -1.68 -22.78 2.51
C PRO A 5 -0.96 -21.65 3.27
N ARG A 6 -0.18 -20.84 2.56
CA ARG A 6 0.64 -19.77 3.13
C ARG A 6 0.01 -18.40 2.91
N PRO A 7 0.34 -17.40 3.75
CA PRO A 7 -0.07 -16.03 3.50
C PRO A 7 0.56 -15.50 2.20
N ALA A 8 -0.14 -14.57 1.54
CA ALA A 8 0.36 -13.87 0.36
C ALA A 8 0.57 -12.38 0.65
N ILE A 9 1.56 -11.79 -0.01
CA ILE A 9 1.86 -10.35 0.08
C ILE A 9 1.95 -9.76 -1.31
N VAL A 10 1.14 -8.72 -1.56
CA VAL A 10 1.25 -7.86 -2.74
C VAL A 10 2.27 -6.77 -2.45
N VAL A 11 3.26 -6.61 -3.33
CA VAL A 11 4.30 -5.59 -3.22
C VAL A 11 4.09 -4.55 -4.30
N VAL A 12 3.90 -3.28 -3.89
CA VAL A 12 3.54 -2.17 -4.77
C VAL A 12 4.67 -1.15 -4.82
N HIS A 13 5.27 -0.97 -6.00
CA HIS A 13 6.41 -0.06 -6.16
C HIS A 13 6.03 1.42 -6.08
N GLY A 14 7.02 2.25 -5.70
CA GLY A 14 6.93 3.70 -5.74
C GLY A 14 7.39 4.28 -7.09
N GLY A 15 7.38 5.60 -7.19
CA GLY A 15 7.79 6.33 -8.39
C GLY A 15 6.86 7.50 -8.72
N GLY A 16 6.20 8.07 -7.69
CA GLY A 16 5.33 9.24 -7.85
C GLY A 16 4.13 8.98 -8.75
N TRP A 17 3.68 7.74 -8.86
CA TRP A 17 2.61 7.25 -9.75
C TRP A 17 2.91 7.39 -11.26
N LEU A 18 4.09 7.90 -11.62
CA LEU A 18 4.46 8.25 -13.00
C LEU A 18 5.61 7.41 -13.55
N ASN A 19 6.35 6.73 -12.66
CA ASN A 19 7.54 5.98 -13.00
C ASN A 19 7.68 4.73 -12.14
N GLY A 20 8.45 3.77 -12.63
CA GLY A 20 8.80 2.58 -11.89
C GLY A 20 8.18 1.33 -12.47
N ASP A 21 8.58 0.21 -11.91
CA ASP A 21 8.14 -1.12 -12.29
C ASP A 21 8.31 -2.08 -11.10
N LYS A 22 7.84 -3.33 -11.26
CA LYS A 22 7.91 -4.38 -10.23
C LYS A 22 9.32 -4.71 -9.74
N THR A 23 10.37 -4.39 -10.51
CA THR A 23 11.75 -4.73 -10.14
C THR A 23 12.31 -3.86 -9.02
N LYS A 24 11.73 -2.66 -8.79
CA LYS A 24 12.14 -1.73 -7.73
C LYS A 24 12.13 -2.33 -6.33
N PHE A 25 11.26 -3.31 -6.09
CA PHE A 25 11.17 -4.01 -4.80
C PHE A 25 11.63 -5.48 -4.88
N ARG A 26 12.48 -5.81 -5.85
CA ARG A 26 12.95 -7.20 -6.04
C ARG A 26 13.60 -7.76 -4.77
N ALA A 27 14.51 -7.01 -4.13
CA ALA A 27 15.18 -7.45 -2.93
C ALA A 27 14.18 -7.71 -1.79
N LEU A 28 13.26 -6.78 -1.55
CA LEU A 28 12.18 -6.94 -0.56
C LEU A 28 11.33 -8.17 -0.85
N SER A 29 10.93 -8.36 -2.11
CA SER A 29 10.10 -9.50 -2.52
C SER A 29 10.79 -10.84 -2.26
N VAL A 30 12.09 -10.93 -2.57
CA VAL A 30 12.90 -12.14 -2.29
C VAL A 30 13.01 -12.40 -0.79
N GLU A 31 13.25 -11.37 0.01
CA GLU A 31 13.40 -11.52 1.46
C GLU A 31 12.08 -11.94 2.15
N LEU A 32 10.94 -11.40 1.70
CA LEU A 32 9.63 -11.85 2.20
C LEU A 32 9.33 -13.29 1.74
N ALA A 33 9.66 -13.65 0.50
CA ALA A 33 9.50 -15.03 0.01
C ALA A 33 10.35 -16.03 0.80
N ARG A 34 11.60 -15.69 1.15
CA ARG A 34 12.46 -16.50 2.02
C ARG A 34 11.87 -16.72 3.42
N ARG A 35 11.02 -15.82 3.89
CA ARG A 35 10.29 -15.93 5.15
C ARG A 35 8.99 -16.74 5.05
N GLY A 36 8.72 -17.34 3.87
CA GLY A 36 7.60 -18.26 3.66
C GLY A 36 6.28 -17.62 3.23
N TYR A 37 6.30 -16.37 2.78
CA TYR A 37 5.16 -15.77 2.10
C TYR A 37 5.14 -16.13 0.62
N LEU A 38 3.97 -16.22 0.02
CA LEU A 38 3.88 -16.04 -1.43
C LEU A 38 3.91 -14.53 -1.71
N VAL A 39 4.80 -14.10 -2.59
CA VAL A 39 4.97 -12.68 -2.89
C VAL A 39 4.66 -12.39 -4.34
N MET A 40 3.82 -11.39 -4.57
CA MET A 40 3.45 -10.88 -5.89
C MET A 40 3.86 -9.41 -6.00
N ALA A 41 4.99 -9.14 -6.63
CA ALA A 41 5.38 -7.78 -7.02
C ALA A 41 4.61 -7.40 -8.30
N ILE A 42 3.82 -6.34 -8.23
CA ILE A 42 2.95 -5.92 -9.33
C ILE A 42 3.50 -4.74 -10.11
N GLU A 43 3.10 -4.65 -11.36
CA GLU A 43 3.06 -3.43 -12.14
C GLU A 43 1.64 -2.86 -12.08
N TYR A 44 1.53 -1.57 -12.18
CA TYR A 44 0.26 -0.88 -12.31
C TYR A 44 0.40 0.22 -13.37
N ARG A 45 -0.68 0.56 -14.05
CA ARG A 45 -0.69 1.62 -15.05
C ARG A 45 -0.25 2.95 -14.46
N LEU A 46 0.79 3.51 -15.03
CA LEU A 46 1.36 4.79 -14.62
C LEU A 46 0.54 5.95 -15.20
N GLY A 47 0.67 7.15 -14.61
CA GLY A 47 -0.09 8.32 -15.03
C GLY A 47 0.14 8.76 -16.48
N GLY A 48 1.22 8.29 -17.13
CA GLY A 48 1.45 8.47 -18.57
C GLY A 48 0.68 7.49 -19.46
N GLU A 49 0.21 6.37 -18.89
CA GLU A 49 -0.59 5.35 -19.60
C GLU A 49 -2.09 5.57 -19.37
N ALA A 50 -2.47 5.83 -18.11
CA ALA A 50 -3.84 6.11 -17.73
C ALA A 50 -3.90 6.87 -16.40
N HIS A 51 -4.80 7.83 -16.33
CA HIS A 51 -5.02 8.57 -15.08
C HIS A 51 -5.72 7.74 -14.00
N PHE A 52 -5.69 8.25 -12.76
CA PHE A 52 -6.48 7.71 -11.66
C PHE A 52 -7.97 7.58 -12.08
N PRO A 53 -8.63 6.44 -11.77
CA PRO A 53 -8.24 5.39 -10.82
C PRO A 53 -7.52 4.15 -11.41
N ALA A 54 -6.99 4.20 -12.63
CA ALA A 54 -6.45 3.04 -13.33
C ALA A 54 -5.43 2.21 -12.51
N ALA A 55 -4.46 2.87 -11.87
CA ALA A 55 -3.49 2.20 -11.00
C ALA A 55 -4.16 1.43 -9.84
N MET A 56 -5.25 1.98 -9.31
CA MET A 56 -5.99 1.34 -8.21
C MET A 56 -6.77 0.11 -8.71
N HIS A 57 -7.33 0.18 -9.93
CA HIS A 57 -7.95 -0.97 -10.59
C HIS A 57 -6.98 -2.14 -10.74
N ASP A 58 -5.74 -1.86 -11.11
CA ASP A 58 -4.69 -2.87 -11.27
C ASP A 58 -4.29 -3.48 -9.92
N CYS A 59 -4.17 -2.65 -8.88
CA CYS A 59 -3.93 -3.11 -7.51
C CYS A 59 -5.07 -4.01 -6.99
N SER A 60 -6.32 -3.60 -7.19
CA SER A 60 -7.49 -4.38 -6.79
C SER A 60 -7.56 -5.72 -7.54
N ALA A 61 -7.30 -5.69 -8.85
CA ALA A 61 -7.25 -6.89 -9.69
C ALA A 61 -6.17 -7.88 -9.23
N ALA A 62 -5.00 -7.40 -8.79
CA ALA A 62 -3.92 -8.25 -8.27
C ALA A 62 -4.35 -9.05 -7.03
N VAL A 63 -5.06 -8.42 -6.10
CA VAL A 63 -5.58 -9.10 -4.90
C VAL A 63 -6.65 -10.13 -5.28
N ARG A 64 -7.57 -9.76 -6.18
CA ARG A 64 -8.59 -10.69 -6.69
C ARG A 64 -7.97 -11.89 -7.41
N PHE A 65 -6.92 -11.67 -8.21
CA PHE A 65 -6.16 -12.72 -8.88
C PHE A 65 -5.57 -13.73 -7.88
N LEU A 66 -4.87 -13.24 -6.85
CA LEU A 66 -4.31 -14.12 -5.82
C LEU A 66 -5.40 -14.96 -5.14
N ARG A 67 -6.53 -14.35 -4.82
CA ARG A 67 -7.66 -15.02 -4.17
C ARG A 67 -8.32 -16.05 -5.08
N ALA A 68 -8.49 -15.73 -6.36
CA ALA A 68 -9.06 -16.65 -7.36
C ALA A 68 -8.15 -17.87 -7.61
N HIS A 69 -6.84 -17.70 -7.53
CA HIS A 69 -5.85 -18.75 -7.78
C HIS A 69 -5.25 -19.33 -6.48
N ALA A 70 -5.93 -19.16 -5.35
CA ALA A 70 -5.44 -19.56 -4.05
C ALA A 70 -5.03 -21.04 -4.00
N LYS A 71 -5.83 -21.93 -4.58
CA LYS A 71 -5.51 -23.38 -4.66
C LYS A 71 -4.27 -23.64 -5.50
N GLN A 72 -4.14 -22.99 -6.66
CA GLN A 72 -3.02 -23.17 -7.58
C GLN A 72 -1.67 -22.79 -6.95
N TYR A 73 -1.64 -21.71 -6.17
CA TYR A 73 -0.42 -21.18 -5.56
C TYR A 73 -0.25 -21.58 -4.09
N SER A 74 -1.12 -22.44 -3.56
CA SER A 74 -1.13 -22.84 -2.13
C SER A 74 -1.14 -21.61 -1.21
N ILE A 75 -2.08 -20.68 -1.49
CA ILE A 75 -2.33 -19.46 -0.70
C ILE A 75 -3.54 -19.70 0.19
N ASP A 76 -3.52 -19.15 1.39
CA ASP A 76 -4.72 -18.94 2.18
C ASP A 76 -5.43 -17.66 1.71
N PRO A 77 -6.61 -17.72 1.08
CA PRO A 77 -7.31 -16.56 0.55
C PRO A 77 -7.78 -15.57 1.62
N GLN A 78 -7.75 -15.97 2.90
CA GLN A 78 -8.07 -15.11 4.04
C GLN A 78 -6.83 -14.48 4.68
N ARG A 79 -5.64 -14.66 4.09
CA ARG A 79 -4.36 -14.15 4.62
C ARG A 79 -3.55 -13.46 3.53
N ILE A 80 -4.13 -12.39 2.96
CA ILE A 80 -3.48 -11.56 1.94
C ILE A 80 -3.17 -10.18 2.53
N GLY A 81 -1.90 -9.81 2.53
CA GLY A 81 -1.44 -8.48 2.91
C GLY A 81 -0.84 -7.72 1.74
N ALA A 82 -0.52 -6.45 1.98
CA ALA A 82 0.21 -5.64 1.01
C ALA A 82 1.27 -4.76 1.68
N VAL A 83 2.33 -4.46 0.94
CA VAL A 83 3.34 -3.47 1.31
C VAL A 83 3.71 -2.64 0.10
N GLY A 84 3.88 -1.33 0.29
CA GLY A 84 4.29 -0.46 -0.80
C GLY A 84 5.04 0.77 -0.31
N GLY A 85 5.87 1.36 -1.17
CA GLY A 85 6.69 2.52 -0.83
C GLY A 85 6.29 3.78 -1.60
N SER A 86 6.31 4.95 -0.92
CA SER A 86 6.00 6.24 -1.56
C SER A 86 4.62 6.22 -2.24
N ALA A 87 4.54 6.44 -3.55
CA ALA A 87 3.31 6.28 -4.33
C ALA A 87 2.67 4.89 -4.19
N GLY A 88 3.49 3.81 -4.14
CA GLY A 88 3.00 2.46 -3.86
C GLY A 88 2.46 2.31 -2.44
N GLY A 89 3.04 3.00 -1.47
CA GLY A 89 2.52 3.08 -0.11
C GLY A 89 1.17 3.78 -0.03
N HIS A 90 0.98 4.83 -0.83
CA HIS A 90 -0.31 5.48 -1.00
C HIS A 90 -1.36 4.50 -1.57
N LEU A 91 -1.02 3.78 -2.66
CA LEU A 91 -1.91 2.79 -3.26
C LEU A 91 -2.28 1.68 -2.27
N VAL A 92 -1.30 1.17 -1.50
CA VAL A 92 -1.55 0.19 -0.42
C VAL A 92 -2.48 0.75 0.65
N GLY A 93 -2.31 2.02 1.02
CA GLY A 93 -3.23 2.71 1.93
C GLY A 93 -4.66 2.76 1.38
N LEU A 94 -4.81 3.02 0.09
CA LEU A 94 -6.11 3.08 -0.57
C LEU A 94 -6.74 1.68 -0.71
N MET A 95 -5.95 0.65 -1.04
CA MET A 95 -6.37 -0.76 -1.01
C MET A 95 -6.92 -1.16 0.38
N ALA A 96 -6.26 -0.71 1.44
CA ALA A 96 -6.68 -1.01 2.82
C ALA A 96 -7.93 -0.23 3.25
N ALA A 97 -8.10 0.99 2.76
CA ALA A 97 -9.17 1.89 3.18
C ALA A 97 -10.49 1.68 2.40
N ALA A 98 -10.40 1.35 1.12
CA ALA A 98 -11.52 1.46 0.18
C ALA A 98 -11.76 0.22 -0.71
N PRO A 99 -11.63 -1.02 -0.21
CA PRO A 99 -11.87 -2.22 -1.03
C PRO A 99 -13.35 -2.39 -1.44
N HIS A 100 -14.24 -1.61 -0.84
CA HIS A 100 -15.68 -1.66 -1.07
C HIS A 100 -16.19 -0.62 -2.09
N LEU A 101 -15.34 0.31 -2.51
CA LEU A 101 -15.73 1.32 -3.49
C LEU A 101 -15.62 0.76 -4.91
N GLU A 102 -16.75 0.70 -5.60
CA GLU A 102 -16.85 0.15 -6.97
C GLU A 102 -15.96 0.91 -7.95
N GLU A 103 -15.88 2.22 -7.80
CA GLU A 103 -15.05 3.11 -8.62
C GLU A 103 -13.54 2.74 -8.57
N LEU A 104 -13.13 2.01 -7.54
CA LEU A 104 -11.73 1.60 -7.33
C LEU A 104 -11.47 0.11 -7.64
N GLN A 105 -12.49 -0.63 -8.06
CA GLN A 105 -12.35 -2.07 -8.33
C GLN A 105 -11.90 -2.37 -9.77
N GLY A 106 -12.43 -1.63 -10.73
CA GLY A 106 -12.14 -1.85 -12.14
C GLY A 106 -12.55 -3.22 -12.68
N GLU A 107 -12.34 -3.42 -13.97
CA GLU A 107 -12.77 -4.62 -14.70
C GLU A 107 -11.64 -5.65 -14.93
N GLY A 108 -10.55 -5.59 -14.16
CA GLY A 108 -9.34 -6.42 -14.32
C GLY A 108 -9.51 -7.91 -13.99
N GLY A 109 -10.71 -8.46 -14.15
CA GLY A 109 -11.01 -9.88 -13.95
C GLY A 109 -11.31 -10.28 -12.51
N HIS A 110 -11.77 -11.52 -12.35
CA HIS A 110 -12.06 -12.16 -11.05
C HIS A 110 -13.03 -11.36 -10.15
N ALA A 111 -14.01 -10.67 -10.71
CA ALA A 111 -14.94 -9.77 -10.02
C ALA A 111 -15.75 -10.45 -8.88
N LYS A 112 -15.84 -11.78 -8.88
CA LYS A 112 -16.51 -12.55 -7.81
C LYS A 112 -15.64 -12.67 -6.53
N HIS A 113 -14.38 -12.26 -6.59
CA HIS A 113 -13.46 -12.32 -5.45
C HIS A 113 -13.26 -10.93 -4.85
N SER A 114 -13.17 -10.85 -3.52
CA SER A 114 -12.89 -9.61 -2.80
C SER A 114 -11.47 -9.10 -3.07
N SER A 115 -11.27 -7.78 -3.09
CA SER A 115 -9.97 -7.12 -3.09
C SER A 115 -9.49 -6.72 -1.69
N GLU A 116 -10.17 -7.13 -0.62
CA GLU A 116 -9.82 -6.80 0.76
C GLU A 116 -8.45 -7.34 1.16
N LEU A 117 -7.76 -6.56 2.00
CA LEU A 117 -6.51 -6.96 2.65
C LEU A 117 -6.76 -7.29 4.13
N GLN A 118 -5.96 -8.20 4.67
CA GLN A 118 -5.98 -8.54 6.09
C GLN A 118 -4.86 -7.87 6.90
N ALA A 119 -3.87 -7.26 6.23
CA ALA A 119 -2.85 -6.41 6.85
C ALA A 119 -2.19 -5.53 5.78
N ALA A 120 -1.75 -4.33 6.13
CA ALA A 120 -1.10 -3.43 5.20
C ALA A 120 0.10 -2.71 5.82
N ILE A 121 1.16 -2.51 5.04
CA ILE A 121 2.35 -1.74 5.44
C ILE A 121 2.57 -0.60 4.44
N VAL A 122 2.68 0.61 4.97
CA VAL A 122 2.87 1.85 4.22
C VAL A 122 4.28 2.39 4.49
N LEU A 123 5.14 2.36 3.48
CA LEU A 123 6.49 2.94 3.55
C LEU A 123 6.43 4.37 3.02
N ALA A 124 6.33 5.35 3.93
CA ALA A 124 6.32 6.79 3.63
C ALA A 124 5.32 7.26 2.55
N GLY A 125 4.23 6.53 2.33
CA GLY A 125 3.15 6.93 1.42
C GLY A 125 2.25 8.00 2.04
N PRO A 126 1.78 9.01 1.29
CA PRO A 126 0.82 9.99 1.80
C PRO A 126 -0.57 9.36 1.93
N MET A 127 -1.25 9.59 3.05
CA MET A 127 -2.64 9.14 3.23
C MET A 127 -3.65 10.27 3.00
N GLN A 128 -3.19 11.51 3.00
CA GLN A 128 -4.02 12.69 2.74
C GLN A 128 -3.68 13.29 1.38
N MET A 129 -4.70 13.51 0.55
CA MET A 129 -4.57 14.13 -0.77
C MET A 129 -5.19 15.53 -0.80
N LEU A 130 -6.06 15.86 0.17
CA LEU A 130 -6.79 17.13 0.25
C LEU A 130 -6.08 18.19 1.11
N SER A 131 -5.03 17.80 1.82
CA SER A 131 -4.25 18.69 2.70
C SER A 131 -2.75 18.35 2.67
N GLY A 132 -1.93 19.20 3.31
CA GLY A 132 -0.49 19.03 3.38
C GLY A 132 0.20 19.10 2.02
N GLN A 133 1.38 18.54 1.93
CA GLN A 133 2.30 18.69 0.80
C GLN A 133 1.68 18.33 -0.57
N VAL A 134 0.78 17.33 -0.64
CA VAL A 134 0.15 16.95 -1.91
C VAL A 134 -0.77 18.04 -2.40
N ALA A 135 -1.67 18.54 -1.54
CA ALA A 135 -2.60 19.61 -1.88
C ALA A 135 -1.87 20.93 -2.18
N GLU A 136 -0.88 21.28 -1.37
CA GLU A 136 -0.05 22.47 -1.57
C GLU A 136 0.69 22.45 -2.91
N ARG A 137 1.30 21.31 -3.26
CA ARG A 137 1.96 21.16 -4.57
C ARG A 137 0.97 21.19 -5.71
N SER A 138 -0.21 20.59 -5.55
CA SER A 138 -1.24 20.62 -6.57
C SER A 138 -1.64 22.04 -6.96
N ARG A 139 -1.75 22.94 -5.97
CA ARG A 139 -2.14 24.34 -6.18
C ARG A 139 -0.98 25.23 -6.60
N ASN A 140 0.15 25.14 -5.88
CA ASN A 140 1.22 26.12 -5.98
C ASN A 140 2.29 25.75 -7.03
N GLN A 141 2.32 24.48 -7.46
CA GLN A 141 3.28 23.94 -8.42
C GLN A 141 2.58 22.95 -9.38
N PRO A 142 1.50 23.37 -10.05
CA PRO A 142 0.63 22.43 -10.79
C PRO A 142 1.35 21.65 -11.89
N GLU A 143 2.32 22.27 -12.58
CA GLU A 143 3.05 21.67 -13.71
C GLU A 143 4.00 20.53 -13.28
N VAL A 144 4.52 20.62 -12.04
CA VAL A 144 5.47 19.62 -11.51
C VAL A 144 4.85 18.69 -10.47
N SER A 145 3.58 18.88 -10.15
CA SER A 145 2.85 18.03 -9.22
C SER A 145 2.60 16.63 -9.81
N ASN A 146 3.24 15.63 -9.23
CA ASN A 146 3.01 14.25 -9.64
C ASN A 146 1.54 13.83 -9.44
N ALA A 147 0.88 14.33 -8.40
CA ALA A 147 -0.53 14.04 -8.16
C ALA A 147 -1.41 14.60 -9.28
N ASN A 148 -1.18 15.85 -9.72
CA ASN A 148 -1.91 16.44 -10.85
C ASN A 148 -1.72 15.63 -12.14
N ARG A 149 -0.48 15.24 -12.43
CA ARG A 149 -0.15 14.45 -13.63
C ARG A 149 -0.76 13.05 -13.57
N TRP A 150 -0.83 12.45 -12.38
CA TRP A 150 -1.43 11.14 -12.18
C TRP A 150 -2.97 11.19 -12.21
N ILE A 151 -3.59 12.21 -11.60
CA ILE A 151 -5.05 12.41 -11.60
C ILE A 151 -5.54 13.02 -12.92
N GLY A 152 -4.67 13.75 -13.63
CA GLY A 152 -4.99 14.48 -14.86
C GLY A 152 -5.57 15.87 -14.64
N LYS A 153 -5.72 16.31 -13.37
CA LYS A 153 -6.30 17.60 -12.97
C LYS A 153 -5.69 18.07 -11.66
N THR A 154 -5.78 19.40 -11.39
CA THR A 154 -5.45 19.95 -10.08
C THR A 154 -6.54 19.64 -9.05
N ILE A 155 -6.20 19.80 -7.78
CA ILE A 155 -7.15 19.58 -6.68
C ILE A 155 -8.37 20.55 -6.78
N ASP A 156 -8.17 21.77 -7.24
CA ASP A 156 -9.25 22.77 -7.35
C ASP A 156 -10.12 22.53 -8.60
N GLN A 157 -9.58 21.87 -9.63
CA GLN A 157 -10.33 21.45 -10.82
C GLN A 157 -11.15 20.18 -10.59
N ALA A 158 -10.70 19.27 -9.72
CA ALA A 158 -11.36 18.00 -9.49
C ALA A 158 -11.25 17.53 -8.02
N PRO A 159 -11.82 18.28 -7.06
CA PRO A 159 -11.70 17.98 -5.64
C PRO A 159 -12.24 16.59 -5.28
N GLU A 160 -13.28 16.11 -5.97
CA GLU A 160 -13.86 14.79 -5.71
C GLU A 160 -12.92 13.65 -6.14
N LEU A 161 -12.12 13.81 -7.20
CA LEU A 161 -11.10 12.83 -7.56
C LEU A 161 -9.98 12.77 -6.51
N TYR A 162 -9.57 13.92 -5.98
CA TYR A 162 -8.60 13.97 -4.88
C TYR A 162 -9.14 13.36 -3.59
N LYS A 163 -10.43 13.56 -3.31
CA LYS A 163 -11.13 12.93 -2.19
C LYS A 163 -11.22 11.42 -2.37
N LEU A 164 -11.60 10.96 -3.55
CA LEU A 164 -11.62 9.53 -3.89
C LEU A 164 -10.23 8.90 -3.78
N ALA A 165 -9.18 9.62 -4.19
CA ALA A 165 -7.79 9.18 -4.11
C ALA A 165 -7.19 9.26 -2.69
N ALA A 166 -7.88 9.82 -1.70
CA ALA A 166 -7.34 10.03 -0.35
C ALA A 166 -7.66 8.86 0.59
N PRO A 167 -6.74 7.97 0.94
CA PRO A 167 -6.99 6.86 1.87
C PRO A 167 -7.62 7.30 3.19
N PHE A 168 -7.16 8.45 3.72
CA PHE A 168 -7.69 9.03 4.96
C PHE A 168 -9.22 9.17 4.97
N GLN A 169 -9.84 9.48 3.84
CA GLN A 169 -11.27 9.68 3.75
C GLN A 169 -12.07 8.38 3.96
N HIS A 170 -11.49 7.24 3.57
CA HIS A 170 -12.20 5.97 3.45
C HIS A 170 -11.95 5.00 4.61
N PHE A 171 -10.93 5.22 5.47
CA PHE A 171 -10.71 4.37 6.64
C PHE A 171 -11.93 4.33 7.55
N ASN A 172 -12.34 3.13 7.89
CA ASN A 172 -13.51 2.81 8.70
C ASN A 172 -13.23 1.61 9.63
N LYS A 173 -14.20 1.22 10.44
CA LYS A 173 -14.06 0.12 11.43
C LYS A 173 -13.72 -1.26 10.85
N HIS A 174 -13.83 -1.44 9.54
CA HIS A 174 -13.52 -2.69 8.84
C HIS A 174 -12.14 -2.65 8.16
N SER A 175 -11.43 -1.54 8.24
CA SER A 175 -10.07 -1.44 7.71
C SER A 175 -9.12 -2.41 8.41
N PRO A 176 -8.17 -3.00 7.69
CA PRO A 176 -7.22 -3.95 8.28
C PRO A 176 -6.20 -3.22 9.18
N PRO A 177 -5.46 -3.95 10.03
CA PRO A 177 -4.27 -3.44 10.70
C PRO A 177 -3.30 -2.76 9.73
N LEU A 178 -2.78 -1.59 10.13
CA LEU A 178 -1.88 -0.78 9.32
C LEU A 178 -0.60 -0.41 10.08
N LEU A 179 0.57 -0.74 9.50
CA LEU A 179 1.87 -0.28 9.99
C LEU A 179 2.44 0.78 9.05
N PHE A 180 2.82 1.92 9.61
CA PHE A 180 3.59 2.95 8.90
C PHE A 180 5.08 2.79 9.19
N MET A 181 5.90 2.87 8.16
CA MET A 181 7.35 2.80 8.29
C MET A 181 7.99 3.96 7.51
N VAL A 182 8.88 4.69 8.16
CA VAL A 182 9.41 5.95 7.61
C VAL A 182 10.80 6.24 8.12
N GLY A 183 11.65 6.83 7.30
CA GLY A 183 12.93 7.38 7.74
C GLY A 183 12.74 8.64 8.58
N GLU A 184 13.62 8.90 9.53
CA GLU A 184 13.58 10.09 10.39
C GLU A 184 13.54 11.39 9.60
N HIS A 185 14.26 11.44 8.47
CA HIS A 185 14.31 12.61 7.59
C HIS A 185 13.25 12.60 6.47
N ASP A 186 12.18 11.79 6.60
CA ASP A 186 11.10 11.68 5.62
C ASP A 186 9.71 11.99 6.22
N ALA A 187 9.62 13.05 7.00
CA ALA A 187 8.40 13.54 7.63
C ALA A 187 7.63 12.45 8.41
N PRO A 188 8.14 11.91 9.52
CA PRO A 188 7.52 10.82 10.29
C PRO A 188 6.12 11.18 10.83
N GLU A 189 5.81 12.46 11.00
CA GLU A 189 4.50 12.93 11.46
C GLU A 189 3.47 13.10 10.33
N ARG A 190 3.85 12.93 9.05
CA ARG A 190 2.96 13.11 7.88
C ARG A 190 1.63 12.37 8.03
N ASN A 191 1.67 11.14 8.53
CA ASN A 191 0.48 10.29 8.67
C ASN A 191 -0.05 10.20 10.10
N LYS A 192 0.34 11.10 11.01
CA LYS A 192 -0.16 11.13 12.39
C LYS A 192 -1.69 11.21 12.47
N PRO A 193 -2.37 12.12 11.73
CA PRO A 193 -3.83 12.17 11.76
C PRO A 193 -4.49 10.85 11.29
N THR A 194 -3.86 10.14 10.36
CA THR A 194 -4.36 8.83 9.91
C THR A 194 -4.22 7.77 10.99
N ARG A 195 -3.09 7.74 11.71
CA ARG A 195 -2.90 6.82 12.82
C ARG A 195 -3.88 7.10 13.97
N GLU A 196 -4.11 8.37 14.28
CA GLU A 196 -5.10 8.78 15.29
C GLU A 196 -6.51 8.36 14.89
N LYS A 197 -6.90 8.55 13.62
CA LYS A 197 -8.20 8.08 13.10
C LYS A 197 -8.33 6.57 13.23
N LEU A 198 -7.32 5.81 12.79
CA LEU A 198 -7.32 4.34 12.88
C LEU A 198 -7.41 3.86 14.34
N ALA A 199 -6.63 4.44 15.24
CA ALA A 199 -6.68 4.13 16.66
C ALA A 199 -8.06 4.43 17.27
N GLY A 200 -8.67 5.56 16.91
CA GLY A 200 -10.03 5.92 17.31
C GLY A 200 -11.11 4.96 16.79
N LEU A 201 -10.83 4.29 15.66
CA LEU A 201 -11.69 3.23 15.11
C LEU A 201 -11.40 1.84 15.71
N GLY A 202 -10.43 1.73 16.63
CA GLY A 202 -10.01 0.46 17.22
C GLY A 202 -9.15 -0.41 16.29
N ILE A 203 -8.62 0.15 15.20
CA ILE A 203 -7.77 -0.56 14.24
C ILE A 203 -6.33 -0.59 14.75
N PRO A 204 -5.68 -1.76 14.85
CA PRO A 204 -4.27 -1.86 15.21
C PRO A 204 -3.41 -1.06 14.24
N THR A 205 -2.68 -0.07 14.75
CA THR A 205 -1.83 0.80 13.95
C THR A 205 -0.61 1.24 14.74
N GLY A 206 0.45 1.61 14.03
CA GLY A 206 1.68 2.11 14.63
C GLY A 206 2.58 2.76 13.60
N VAL A 207 3.68 3.33 14.07
CA VAL A 207 4.75 3.86 13.23
C VAL A 207 6.10 3.35 13.70
N LYS A 208 6.94 2.95 12.74
CA LYS A 208 8.37 2.69 12.94
C LYS A 208 9.16 3.80 12.25
N VAL A 209 9.97 4.51 13.02
CA VAL A 209 10.87 5.56 12.52
C VAL A 209 12.29 5.03 12.53
N TYR A 210 13.00 5.17 11.44
CA TYR A 210 14.36 4.67 11.27
C TYR A 210 15.34 5.83 11.30
N ALA A 211 16.22 5.84 12.30
CA ALA A 211 17.21 6.89 12.53
C ALA A 211 18.04 7.16 11.27
N ASP A 212 18.31 8.43 10.98
CA ASP A 212 19.06 8.93 9.81
C ASP A 212 18.47 8.53 8.45
N GLY A 213 17.35 7.81 8.41
CA GLY A 213 16.71 7.34 7.20
C GLY A 213 16.10 8.49 6.39
N LYS A 214 16.36 8.51 5.08
CA LYS A 214 15.72 9.39 4.09
C LYS A 214 14.66 8.65 3.30
N HIS A 215 13.96 9.38 2.44
CA HIS A 215 12.98 8.76 1.53
C HIS A 215 13.64 7.66 0.68
N GLY A 216 13.10 6.44 0.70
CA GLY A 216 13.68 5.29 0.01
C GLY A 216 14.64 4.45 0.85
N CYS A 217 14.86 4.74 2.14
CA CYS A 217 15.74 3.97 3.02
C CYS A 217 15.38 2.47 3.08
N TRP A 218 14.14 2.11 2.81
CA TRP A 218 13.67 0.71 2.72
C TRP A 218 14.32 -0.13 1.63
N ASN A 219 15.06 0.48 0.70
CA ASN A 219 15.85 -0.22 -0.33
C ASN A 219 17.36 -0.07 -0.12
N GLN A 220 17.80 0.46 1.03
CA GLN A 220 19.18 0.82 1.28
C GLN A 220 19.72 0.25 2.61
N ASN A 221 21.00 -0.06 2.64
CA ASN A 221 21.67 -0.34 3.89
C ASN A 221 21.99 0.99 4.62
N PRO A 222 21.99 1.00 5.96
CA PRO A 222 21.83 -0.14 6.86
C PRO A 222 20.38 -0.52 7.19
N TRP A 223 19.37 0.21 6.70
CA TRP A 223 17.97 0.11 7.14
C TRP A 223 17.24 -1.13 6.61
N PHE A 224 17.57 -1.58 5.39
CA PHE A 224 16.83 -2.62 4.67
C PHE A 224 16.57 -3.88 5.53
N GLY A 225 17.60 -4.44 6.14
CA GLY A 225 17.47 -5.67 6.92
C GLY A 225 16.54 -5.53 8.13
N THR A 226 16.69 -4.44 8.88
CA THR A 226 15.83 -4.14 10.04
C THR A 226 14.39 -3.89 9.62
N MET A 227 14.19 -3.14 8.55
CA MET A 227 12.85 -2.88 8.02
C MET A 227 12.14 -4.16 7.57
N VAL A 228 12.84 -5.05 6.88
CA VAL A 228 12.30 -6.37 6.49
C VAL A 228 11.93 -7.21 7.69
N ALA A 229 12.75 -7.22 8.75
CA ALA A 229 12.43 -7.93 9.99
C ALA A 229 11.18 -7.37 10.68
N ASP A 230 11.05 -6.06 10.75
CA ASP A 230 9.85 -5.39 11.32
C ASP A 230 8.59 -5.67 10.48
N MET A 231 8.70 -5.70 9.14
CA MET A 231 7.60 -6.09 8.25
C MET A 231 7.16 -7.54 8.52
N ASP A 232 8.13 -8.45 8.64
CA ASP A 232 7.84 -9.86 8.92
C ASP A 232 7.14 -10.05 10.26
N LEU A 233 7.61 -9.38 11.31
CA LEU A 233 6.94 -9.40 12.62
C LEU A 233 5.50 -8.94 12.54
N PHE A 234 5.22 -7.85 11.84
CA PHE A 234 3.87 -7.34 11.66
C PHE A 234 3.00 -8.32 10.87
N PHE A 235 3.48 -8.85 9.75
CA PHE A 235 2.72 -9.81 8.96
C PHE A 235 2.55 -11.16 9.68
N GLN A 236 3.52 -11.61 10.48
CA GLN A 236 3.33 -12.79 11.33
C GLN A 236 2.19 -12.59 12.32
N GLN A 237 2.13 -11.42 12.96
CA GLN A 237 1.09 -11.12 13.94
C GLN A 237 -0.32 -11.09 13.32
N HIS A 238 -0.46 -10.59 12.10
CA HIS A 238 -1.76 -10.31 11.51
C HIS A 238 -2.18 -11.29 10.39
N LEU A 239 -1.23 -11.99 9.76
CA LEU A 239 -1.53 -12.93 8.68
C LEU A 239 -1.29 -14.40 9.04
N ARG A 240 -0.49 -14.74 10.07
CA ARG A 240 -0.20 -16.14 10.40
C ARG A 240 -1.06 -16.70 11.54
N GLY A 241 -1.82 -15.87 12.23
CA GLY A 241 -2.56 -16.27 13.43
C GLY A 241 -1.61 -16.59 14.60
N LYS A 242 -2.10 -16.57 15.84
CA LYS A 242 -1.35 -17.14 16.95
C LYS A 242 -1.23 -18.64 16.67
N LYS A 243 0.00 -19.18 16.56
CA LYS A 243 0.20 -20.63 16.71
C LYS A 243 -0.48 -21.00 18.02
N SER A 244 -1.52 -21.83 17.95
CA SER A 244 -2.04 -22.50 19.16
C SER A 244 -0.82 -23.20 19.80
N ARG A 245 -0.47 -22.73 20.99
CA ARG A 245 0.54 -23.41 21.82
C ARG A 245 -0.02 -24.72 22.31
#